data_d4559517fcbb45af67a08fdff218d9d2
#
_entry.id   d4559517fcbb45af67a08fdff218d9d2
#
_cell.length_a   1.000
_cell.length_b   1.000
_cell.length_c   1.000
_cell.angle_alpha   90.00
_cell.angle_beta   90.00
_cell.angle_gamma   90.00
#
_symmetry.space_group_name_H-M   'P 1'
#
loop_
_entity.id
_entity.type
_entity.pdbx_description
1 polymer ?
#
loop_
_entity_poly.entity_id
_entity_poly.type
_entity_poly.pdbx_seq_one_letter_code
_entity_poly.pdbx_strand_id
1 'polypeptide(L)'
;MDDTYMSREEQKQRLKSNVIDKEEESGKDEKRRLSPLVLLALLLVLALLGYGAYYYFTSNMTEEYSVLWERRQTGLQETVETFKGYERFADGIIKYTKDGAEYVDHNGTVVWERSYQLNAPIISVSNTHAVIADQGGTSIYIFSENILTGTSETILPISLVRVSDNGVVYAVLNDSEAEYITAFREDGSAIDLSVKSIVTGDGYPFDISVSPDGSELLTSYAGIENGQIVNHVVFRNFSSVGQNEDARRIVGGFSDEFAGHLAGRVHFSTNDSSQAFYDGGVVFFSTKVLNTPEVLEHVRFDDRIDRIDCTEDLVAVMLNTDNGDGYYSKLVIFSNKGVKLGETDLDYRYTDMCITGNNVAVSDSVNIRVYSKRGVLRSELQYGEGELTQLIGTEKSRQLITVSGNDVFRIKY
;
A
#
# COMPACT_ATOMS: atom_id res chain seq x y z
N MET A 1 -25.52 -92.93 19.90
CA MET A 1 -25.32 -91.90 20.90
C MET A 1 -23.89 -92.04 21.36
N ASP A 2 -22.99 -91.32 20.72
CA ASP A 2 -21.58 -91.21 21.13
C ASP A 2 -21.19 -89.73 21.18
N ASP A 3 -21.28 -89.23 22.40
CA ASP A 3 -20.81 -87.88 22.70
C ASP A 3 -19.32 -87.98 23.00
N THR A 4 -18.52 -87.69 21.98
CA THR A 4 -17.06 -87.56 22.13
C THR A 4 -16.73 -86.21 22.74
N TYR A 5 -16.62 -86.17 24.09
CA TYR A 5 -16.05 -85.00 24.77
C TYR A 5 -14.56 -84.91 24.46
N MET A 6 -14.24 -83.91 23.63
CA MET A 6 -12.83 -83.53 23.39
C MET A 6 -12.19 -83.06 24.67
N SER A 7 -10.99 -83.54 24.96
CA SER A 7 -10.24 -83.21 26.17
C SER A 7 -9.80 -81.74 26.14
N ARG A 8 -9.65 -81.15 27.31
CA ARG A 8 -9.26 -79.79 27.54
C ARG A 8 -7.89 -79.48 26.87
N GLU A 9 -7.07 -80.47 26.67
CA GLU A 9 -5.75 -80.28 26.00
C GLU A 9 -5.85 -80.21 24.47
N GLU A 10 -6.78 -81.01 23.88
CA GLU A 10 -7.02 -80.88 22.41
C GLU A 10 -7.68 -79.57 22.04
N GLN A 11 -8.53 -78.99 22.88
CA GLN A 11 -9.06 -77.60 22.70
C GLN A 11 -7.97 -76.56 22.82
N LYS A 12 -7.03 -76.74 23.76
CA LYS A 12 -5.88 -75.82 23.88
C LYS A 12 -4.91 -75.92 22.70
N GLN A 13 -4.68 -77.06 22.11
CA GLN A 13 -3.85 -77.26 20.92
C GLN A 13 -4.50 -76.64 19.68
N ARG A 14 -5.82 -76.79 19.49
CA ARG A 14 -6.53 -76.12 18.36
C ARG A 14 -6.59 -74.64 18.52
N LEU A 15 -6.69 -74.06 19.72
CA LEU A 15 -6.62 -72.68 19.97
C LEU A 15 -5.19 -72.08 19.69
N LYS A 16 -4.14 -72.85 20.05
CA LYS A 16 -2.77 -72.48 19.78
C LYS A 16 -2.42 -72.51 18.27
N SER A 17 -2.89 -73.51 17.49
CA SER A 17 -2.69 -73.54 16.06
C SER A 17 -3.42 -72.44 15.35
N ASN A 18 -4.67 -72.10 15.73
CA ASN A 18 -5.41 -70.97 15.16
C ASN A 18 -4.85 -69.57 15.51
N VAL A 19 -4.10 -69.46 16.60
CA VAL A 19 -3.40 -68.22 16.97
C VAL A 19 -2.09 -68.07 16.19
N ILE A 20 -1.39 -69.19 15.97
CA ILE A 20 -0.14 -69.19 15.18
C ILE A 20 -0.44 -68.87 13.70
N ASP A 21 -1.51 -69.50 13.11
CA ASP A 21 -1.93 -69.18 11.75
C ASP A 21 -2.40 -67.74 11.56
N LYS A 22 -2.97 -67.10 12.60
CA LYS A 22 -3.35 -65.67 12.57
C LYS A 22 -2.17 -64.71 12.77
N GLU A 23 -1.11 -65.10 13.46
CA GLU A 23 0.09 -64.28 13.61
C GLU A 23 1.00 -64.36 12.37
N GLU A 24 0.98 -65.44 11.60
CA GLU A 24 1.71 -65.51 10.34
C GLU A 24 1.02 -64.74 9.18
N GLU A 25 -0.33 -64.58 9.21
CA GLU A 25 -1.01 -63.75 8.19
C GLU A 25 -0.93 -62.25 8.49
N SER A 26 -0.65 -61.83 9.73
CA SER A 26 -0.50 -60.41 10.12
C SER A 26 0.88 -59.82 9.86
N GLY A 27 1.86 -60.60 9.43
CA GLY A 27 3.25 -60.21 9.30
C GLY A 27 3.74 -59.88 7.87
N LYS A 28 2.87 -59.87 6.89
CA LYS A 28 3.24 -59.45 5.54
C LYS A 28 2.61 -58.13 5.18
N ASP A 29 3.04 -57.04 5.83
CA ASP A 29 3.06 -55.72 5.23
C ASP A 29 4.03 -55.74 4.04
N GLU A 30 3.57 -56.23 2.91
CA GLU A 30 4.22 -55.96 1.64
C GLU A 30 4.22 -54.44 1.44
N LYS A 31 5.31 -53.77 1.83
CA LYS A 31 5.65 -52.44 1.25
C LYS A 31 5.58 -52.63 -0.25
N ARG A 32 4.46 -52.27 -0.86
CA ARG A 32 4.29 -52.17 -2.30
C ARG A 32 5.33 -51.16 -2.80
N ARG A 33 6.52 -51.68 -3.11
CA ARG A 33 7.51 -50.89 -3.85
C ARG A 33 6.89 -50.64 -5.22
N LEU A 34 6.53 -49.34 -5.43
CA LEU A 34 6.10 -48.90 -6.74
C LEU A 34 7.11 -49.45 -7.76
N SER A 35 6.62 -50.14 -8.80
CA SER A 35 7.52 -50.64 -9.83
C SER A 35 8.31 -49.47 -10.42
N PRO A 36 9.57 -49.66 -10.81
CA PRO A 36 10.39 -48.57 -11.36
C PRO A 36 9.72 -47.92 -12.58
N LEU A 37 8.89 -48.64 -13.31
CA LEU A 37 8.06 -48.11 -14.41
C LEU A 37 6.96 -47.14 -13.92
N VAL A 38 6.32 -47.41 -12.77
CA VAL A 38 5.32 -46.54 -12.20
C VAL A 38 5.98 -45.26 -11.64
N LEU A 39 7.17 -45.39 -11.06
CA LEU A 39 7.95 -44.26 -10.57
C LEU A 39 8.41 -43.35 -11.71
N LEU A 40 8.86 -43.96 -12.84
CA LEU A 40 9.23 -43.23 -14.05
C LEU A 40 8.03 -42.50 -14.67
N ALA A 41 6.87 -43.15 -14.73
CA ALA A 41 5.63 -42.54 -15.22
C ALA A 41 5.19 -41.35 -14.34
N LEU A 42 5.32 -41.46 -13.02
CA LEU A 42 5.00 -40.38 -12.08
C LEU A 42 5.93 -39.18 -12.23
N LEU A 43 7.22 -39.43 -12.43
CA LEU A 43 8.21 -38.38 -12.73
C LEU A 43 7.93 -37.69 -14.06
N LEU A 44 7.50 -38.45 -15.07
CA LEU A 44 7.14 -37.90 -16.38
C LEU A 44 5.89 -37.04 -16.33
N VAL A 45 4.89 -37.44 -15.56
CA VAL A 45 3.67 -36.64 -15.28
C VAL A 45 4.04 -35.35 -14.53
N LEU A 46 4.89 -35.42 -13.50
CA LEU A 46 5.38 -34.25 -12.76
C LEU A 46 6.18 -33.31 -13.66
N ALA A 47 7.02 -33.83 -14.56
CA ALA A 47 7.77 -33.05 -15.53
C ALA A 47 6.83 -32.35 -16.53
N LEU A 48 5.80 -33.05 -17.00
CA LEU A 48 4.78 -32.51 -17.93
C LEU A 48 3.94 -31.43 -17.22
N LEU A 49 3.56 -31.64 -15.97
CA LEU A 49 2.85 -30.63 -15.17
C LEU A 49 3.74 -29.41 -14.90
N GLY A 50 5.01 -29.62 -14.57
CA GLY A 50 5.98 -28.54 -14.39
C GLY A 50 6.22 -27.77 -15.69
N TYR A 51 6.38 -28.45 -16.81
CA TYR A 51 6.50 -27.82 -18.12
C TYR A 51 5.22 -27.09 -18.54
N GLY A 52 4.05 -27.69 -18.31
CA GLY A 52 2.77 -27.05 -18.57
C GLY A 52 2.55 -25.80 -17.72
N ALA A 53 2.93 -25.84 -16.44
CA ALA A 53 2.90 -24.68 -15.56
C ALA A 53 3.90 -23.61 -16.05
N TYR A 54 5.15 -23.99 -16.34
CA TYR A 54 6.16 -23.09 -16.90
C TYR A 54 5.67 -22.43 -18.20
N TYR A 55 5.16 -23.22 -19.13
CA TYR A 55 4.60 -22.73 -20.40
C TYR A 55 3.41 -21.81 -20.18
N TYR A 56 2.49 -22.15 -19.27
CA TYR A 56 1.34 -21.30 -18.92
C TYR A 56 1.79 -19.96 -18.33
N PHE A 57 2.81 -19.96 -17.47
CA PHE A 57 3.33 -18.74 -16.87
C PHE A 57 4.12 -17.88 -17.86
N THR A 58 4.89 -18.48 -18.77
CA THR A 58 5.68 -17.73 -19.76
C THR A 58 4.87 -17.30 -20.98
N SER A 59 3.91 -18.10 -21.46
CA SER A 59 3.07 -17.74 -22.62
C SER A 59 2.02 -16.67 -22.33
N ASN A 60 1.77 -16.36 -21.05
CA ASN A 60 0.85 -15.31 -20.63
C ASN A 60 1.55 -13.98 -20.30
N MET A 61 2.83 -13.83 -20.57
CA MET A 61 3.51 -12.54 -20.51
C MET A 61 3.02 -11.66 -21.65
N THR A 62 2.51 -10.48 -21.30
CA THR A 62 2.11 -9.47 -22.28
C THR A 62 3.33 -8.58 -22.54
N GLU A 63 3.73 -8.43 -23.79
CA GLU A 63 4.84 -7.58 -24.22
C GLU A 63 4.35 -6.32 -24.96
N GLU A 64 3.06 -6.26 -25.25
CA GLU A 64 2.42 -5.17 -25.98
C GLU A 64 1.39 -4.46 -25.11
N TYR A 65 1.22 -3.17 -25.35
CA TYR A 65 0.16 -2.36 -24.77
C TYR A 65 -0.61 -1.62 -25.86
N SER A 66 -1.81 -1.16 -25.51
CA SER A 66 -2.63 -0.28 -26.35
C SER A 66 -2.91 1.02 -25.60
N VAL A 67 -2.80 2.14 -26.29
CA VAL A 67 -3.19 3.44 -25.76
C VAL A 67 -4.73 3.54 -25.82
N LEU A 68 -5.35 3.73 -24.65
CA LEU A 68 -6.80 3.91 -24.53
C LEU A 68 -7.19 5.36 -24.84
N TRP A 69 -6.42 6.30 -24.30
CA TRP A 69 -6.49 7.72 -24.62
C TRP A 69 -5.16 8.38 -24.33
N GLU A 70 -4.93 9.53 -24.97
CA GLU A 70 -3.76 10.36 -24.78
C GLU A 70 -4.15 11.82 -24.64
N ARG A 71 -3.37 12.55 -23.87
CA ARG A 71 -3.41 14.02 -23.80
C ARG A 71 -2.00 14.54 -24.05
N ARG A 72 -1.80 15.03 -25.25
CA ARG A 72 -0.55 15.70 -25.64
C ARG A 72 -0.74 17.21 -25.46
N GLN A 73 0.19 17.81 -24.79
CA GLN A 73 0.15 19.25 -24.59
C GLN A 73 0.57 19.93 -25.89
N THR A 74 -0.42 20.33 -26.70
CA THR A 74 -0.24 21.13 -27.89
C THR A 74 -0.50 22.60 -27.55
N GLY A 75 0.53 23.35 -27.22
CA GLY A 75 0.38 24.79 -26.94
C GLY A 75 1.49 25.32 -26.04
N LEU A 76 1.43 26.60 -25.70
CA LEU A 76 2.41 27.35 -24.91
C LEU A 76 2.95 26.45 -23.76
N GLN A 77 4.24 26.15 -23.83
CA GLN A 77 4.94 25.41 -22.80
C GLN A 77 4.59 26.01 -21.44
N GLU A 78 3.87 25.25 -20.61
CA GLU A 78 3.92 25.52 -19.18
C GLU A 78 5.38 25.51 -18.80
N THR A 79 5.86 26.62 -18.28
CA THR A 79 7.25 26.68 -17.84
C THR A 79 7.39 25.66 -16.72
N VAL A 80 8.52 24.96 -16.66
CA VAL A 80 8.87 24.00 -15.59
C VAL A 80 8.64 24.58 -14.19
N GLU A 81 8.56 25.90 -14.06
CA GLU A 81 8.33 26.63 -12.82
C GLU A 81 6.87 26.57 -12.32
N THR A 82 5.88 26.40 -13.20
CA THR A 82 4.46 26.39 -12.81
C THR A 82 3.90 24.98 -12.60
N PHE A 83 4.37 24.00 -13.36
CA PHE A 83 3.93 22.61 -13.24
C PHE A 83 4.40 21.98 -11.92
N LYS A 84 3.51 21.24 -11.24
CA LYS A 84 3.80 20.53 -10.00
C LYS A 84 3.66 19.02 -10.09
N GLY A 85 2.59 18.51 -10.69
CA GLY A 85 2.44 17.06 -10.81
C GLY A 85 1.07 16.61 -11.26
N TYR A 86 0.98 15.30 -11.34
CA TYR A 86 -0.25 14.54 -11.53
C TYR A 86 -0.43 13.61 -10.33
N GLU A 87 -1.67 13.49 -9.85
CA GLU A 87 -2.05 12.53 -8.83
C GLU A 87 -3.25 11.71 -9.31
N ARG A 88 -3.30 10.45 -8.87
CA ARG A 88 -4.50 9.65 -9.06
C ARG A 88 -5.65 10.27 -8.28
N PHE A 89 -6.77 10.48 -8.94
CA PHE A 89 -7.98 11.00 -8.30
C PHE A 89 -9.20 10.35 -8.89
N ALA A 90 -10.07 9.82 -8.04
CA ALA A 90 -11.21 9.02 -8.47
C ALA A 90 -10.78 7.95 -9.51
N ASP A 91 -11.50 7.76 -10.61
CA ASP A 91 -11.11 6.84 -11.69
C ASP A 91 -10.23 7.49 -12.79
N GLY A 92 -9.68 8.67 -12.50
CA GLY A 92 -8.86 9.45 -13.42
C GLY A 92 -7.60 10.03 -12.78
N ILE A 93 -7.25 11.24 -13.19
CA ILE A 93 -6.11 12.00 -12.68
C ILE A 93 -6.48 13.46 -12.45
N ILE A 94 -5.86 14.04 -11.43
CA ILE A 94 -5.83 15.49 -11.24
C ILE A 94 -4.43 16.00 -11.60
N LYS A 95 -4.39 17.01 -12.48
CA LYS A 95 -3.21 17.82 -12.74
C LYS A 95 -3.29 19.04 -11.85
N TYR A 96 -2.18 19.41 -11.20
CA TYR A 96 -2.13 20.63 -10.42
C TYR A 96 -0.85 21.43 -10.70
N THR A 97 -1.00 22.73 -10.68
CA THR A 97 0.06 23.71 -10.96
C THR A 97 -0.01 24.84 -9.94
N LYS A 98 0.85 25.86 -10.07
CA LYS A 98 0.71 27.09 -9.26
C LYS A 98 -0.53 27.92 -9.64
N ASP A 99 -1.00 27.79 -10.87
CA ASP A 99 -2.02 28.66 -11.45
C ASP A 99 -3.39 28.01 -11.56
N GLY A 100 -3.51 26.69 -11.26
CA GLY A 100 -4.78 25.98 -11.32
C GLY A 100 -4.65 24.48 -11.27
N ALA A 101 -5.80 23.83 -11.34
CA ALA A 101 -5.94 22.36 -11.43
C ALA A 101 -6.99 21.96 -12.45
N GLU A 102 -6.82 20.78 -13.04
CA GLU A 102 -7.81 20.12 -13.89
C GLU A 102 -7.99 18.66 -13.48
N TYR A 103 -9.21 18.16 -13.54
CA TYR A 103 -9.50 16.74 -13.39
C TYR A 103 -9.89 16.15 -14.74
N VAL A 104 -9.24 15.04 -15.07
CA VAL A 104 -9.44 14.25 -16.28
C VAL A 104 -9.94 12.88 -15.89
N ASP A 105 -11.10 12.49 -16.39
CA ASP A 105 -11.74 11.21 -16.08
C ASP A 105 -11.05 10.02 -16.77
N HIS A 106 -11.55 8.84 -16.50
CA HIS A 106 -11.05 7.60 -17.07
C HIS A 106 -11.14 7.49 -18.61
N ASN A 107 -11.93 8.33 -19.25
CA ASN A 107 -12.06 8.41 -20.71
C ASN A 107 -11.14 9.45 -21.35
N GLY A 108 -10.37 10.19 -20.54
CA GLY A 108 -9.52 11.28 -21.00
C GLY A 108 -10.27 12.60 -21.19
N THR A 109 -11.50 12.72 -20.64
CA THR A 109 -12.33 13.93 -20.73
C THR A 109 -12.03 14.83 -19.53
N VAL A 110 -11.82 16.13 -19.78
CA VAL A 110 -11.75 17.14 -18.70
C VAL A 110 -13.14 17.30 -18.12
N VAL A 111 -13.30 16.94 -16.85
CA VAL A 111 -14.55 17.10 -16.10
C VAL A 111 -14.67 18.53 -15.59
N TRP A 112 -13.57 19.05 -15.05
CA TRP A 112 -13.49 20.44 -14.59
C TRP A 112 -12.05 20.97 -14.68
N GLU A 113 -11.96 22.29 -14.78
CA GLU A 113 -10.74 23.07 -14.68
C GLU A 113 -11.01 24.26 -13.77
N ARG A 114 -10.07 24.59 -12.89
CA ARG A 114 -10.15 25.70 -11.93
C ARG A 114 -8.84 26.45 -11.84
N SER A 115 -8.92 27.76 -11.98
CA SER A 115 -7.78 28.66 -11.78
C SER A 115 -7.73 29.11 -10.33
N TYR A 116 -6.53 29.14 -9.82
CA TYR A 116 -6.14 29.75 -8.54
C TYR A 116 -4.73 30.31 -8.68
N GLN A 117 -4.20 30.92 -7.66
CA GLN A 117 -2.80 31.35 -7.65
C GLN A 117 -2.18 30.98 -6.29
N LEU A 118 -1.23 30.05 -6.32
CA LEU A 118 -0.52 29.54 -5.16
C LEU A 118 0.99 29.67 -5.39
N ASN A 119 1.76 29.85 -4.31
CA ASN A 119 3.21 29.93 -4.39
C ASN A 119 3.87 28.55 -4.36
N ALA A 120 3.40 27.70 -3.47
CA ALA A 120 3.92 26.34 -3.26
C ALA A 120 2.77 25.34 -3.07
N PRO A 121 2.02 25.00 -4.16
CA PRO A 121 0.89 24.08 -4.05
C PRO A 121 1.33 22.70 -3.59
N ILE A 122 0.64 22.18 -2.58
CA ILE A 122 0.67 20.81 -2.11
C ILE A 122 -0.71 20.20 -2.31
N ILE A 123 -0.75 18.89 -2.56
CA ILE A 123 -1.99 18.17 -2.79
C ILE A 123 -2.11 16.96 -1.87
N SER A 124 -3.33 16.65 -1.49
CA SER A 124 -3.71 15.35 -0.95
C SER A 124 -4.98 14.88 -1.64
N VAL A 125 -5.04 13.60 -1.95
CA VAL A 125 -6.17 12.97 -2.63
C VAL A 125 -6.69 11.81 -1.80
N SER A 126 -7.99 11.61 -1.87
CA SER A 126 -8.71 10.42 -1.42
C SER A 126 -9.44 9.80 -2.61
N ASN A 127 -10.25 8.76 -2.39
CA ASN A 127 -11.02 8.16 -3.48
C ASN A 127 -12.04 9.10 -4.11
N THR A 128 -12.55 10.09 -3.35
CA THR A 128 -13.69 10.95 -3.75
C THR A 128 -13.37 12.43 -3.70
N HIS A 129 -12.37 12.85 -2.92
CA HIS A 129 -12.02 14.26 -2.72
C HIS A 129 -10.53 14.51 -2.92
N ALA A 130 -10.22 15.73 -3.35
CA ALA A 130 -8.87 16.26 -3.40
C ALA A 130 -8.81 17.60 -2.68
N VAL A 131 -7.69 17.88 -2.03
CA VAL A 131 -7.40 19.18 -1.43
C VAL A 131 -6.08 19.69 -1.98
N ILE A 132 -6.06 20.95 -2.43
CA ILE A 132 -4.86 21.66 -2.85
C ILE A 132 -4.71 22.87 -1.94
N ALA A 133 -3.52 23.04 -1.35
CA ALA A 133 -3.24 24.14 -0.44
C ALA A 133 -1.89 24.79 -0.75
N ASP A 134 -1.73 26.04 -0.33
CA ASP A 134 -0.46 26.77 -0.44
C ASP A 134 0.44 26.46 0.75
N GLN A 135 1.49 25.66 0.55
CA GLN A 135 2.47 25.39 1.60
C GLN A 135 3.23 26.67 1.99
N GLY A 136 3.22 27.02 3.26
CA GLY A 136 3.73 28.30 3.73
C GLY A 136 2.78 29.48 3.52
N GLY A 137 1.68 29.29 2.80
CA GLY A 137 0.55 30.23 2.67
C GLY A 137 -0.63 29.81 3.52
N THR A 138 -1.83 30.33 3.18
CA THR A 138 -3.04 30.16 3.99
C THR A 138 -4.22 29.58 3.22
N SER A 139 -4.14 29.48 1.89
CA SER A 139 -5.27 29.14 1.03
C SER A 139 -5.46 27.65 0.89
N ILE A 140 -6.71 27.20 0.94
CA ILE A 140 -7.13 25.80 0.77
C ILE A 140 -8.25 25.75 -0.27
N TYR A 141 -8.13 24.82 -1.24
CA TYR A 141 -9.13 24.51 -2.26
C TYR A 141 -9.51 23.04 -2.14
N ILE A 142 -10.81 22.76 -2.01
CA ILE A 142 -11.36 21.42 -1.82
C ILE A 142 -12.19 21.05 -3.03
N PHE A 143 -11.94 19.89 -3.59
CA PHE A 143 -12.58 19.39 -4.81
C PHE A 143 -13.22 18.03 -4.55
N SER A 144 -14.40 17.82 -5.12
CA SER A 144 -14.93 16.47 -5.35
C SER A 144 -14.70 16.06 -6.81
N GLU A 145 -15.03 14.82 -7.15
CA GLU A 145 -14.96 14.32 -8.53
C GLU A 145 -15.67 15.24 -9.55
N ASN A 146 -16.73 15.92 -9.14
CA ASN A 146 -17.57 16.70 -10.05
C ASN A 146 -17.24 18.19 -10.08
N ILE A 147 -16.73 18.78 -9.00
CA ILE A 147 -16.59 20.23 -8.88
C ILE A 147 -15.68 20.64 -7.71
N LEU A 148 -15.23 21.91 -7.72
CA LEU A 148 -14.77 22.62 -6.53
C LEU A 148 -15.94 22.72 -5.52
N THR A 149 -15.78 22.10 -4.35
CA THR A 149 -16.81 22.07 -3.30
C THR A 149 -16.66 23.19 -2.29
N GLY A 150 -15.41 23.56 -1.97
CA GLY A 150 -15.15 24.58 -0.97
C GLY A 150 -13.78 25.24 -1.09
N THR A 151 -13.68 26.39 -0.45
CA THR A 151 -12.43 27.11 -0.23
C THR A 151 -12.35 27.57 1.20
N SER A 152 -11.13 27.64 1.75
CA SER A 152 -10.90 28.15 3.09
C SER A 152 -9.60 28.92 3.14
N GLU A 153 -9.50 29.82 4.12
CA GLU A 153 -8.28 30.54 4.47
C GLU A 153 -7.94 30.27 5.93
N THR A 154 -6.71 29.89 6.18
CA THR A 154 -6.20 29.68 7.55
C THR A 154 -5.60 30.97 8.12
N ILE A 155 -5.49 31.05 9.44
CA ILE A 155 -4.87 32.21 10.11
C ILE A 155 -3.34 32.09 10.11
N LEU A 156 -2.84 30.85 10.16
CA LEU A 156 -1.42 30.52 10.23
C LEU A 156 -0.99 29.81 8.94
N PRO A 157 0.30 29.86 8.60
CA PRO A 157 0.82 29.17 7.42
C PRO A 157 0.59 27.64 7.47
N ILE A 158 0.24 27.06 6.34
CA ILE A 158 -0.03 25.63 6.18
C ILE A 158 1.30 24.90 5.94
N SER A 159 1.52 23.79 6.65
CA SER A 159 2.65 22.87 6.35
C SER A 159 2.21 21.61 5.64
N LEU A 160 1.09 21.01 6.04
CA LEU A 160 0.55 19.77 5.49
C LEU A 160 -0.97 19.86 5.38
N VAL A 161 -1.52 19.12 4.41
CA VAL A 161 -2.98 18.88 4.32
C VAL A 161 -3.25 17.42 4.01
N ARG A 162 -4.37 16.89 4.52
CA ARG A 162 -4.91 15.56 4.17
C ARG A 162 -6.42 15.65 4.06
N VAL A 163 -6.99 14.84 3.16
CA VAL A 163 -8.44 14.79 2.93
C VAL A 163 -8.94 13.36 3.02
N SER A 164 -10.10 13.17 3.65
CA SER A 164 -10.83 11.90 3.73
C SER A 164 -11.79 11.71 2.56
N ASP A 165 -12.36 10.51 2.43
CA ASP A 165 -13.40 10.22 1.42
C ASP A 165 -14.70 10.99 1.68
N ASN A 166 -14.95 11.42 2.92
CA ASN A 166 -16.10 12.26 3.29
C ASN A 166 -15.82 13.77 3.12
N GLY A 167 -14.69 14.15 2.50
CA GLY A 167 -14.33 15.54 2.27
C GLY A 167 -13.89 16.31 3.52
N VAL A 168 -13.62 15.63 4.64
CA VAL A 168 -13.02 16.27 5.81
C VAL A 168 -11.55 16.51 5.55
N VAL A 169 -11.13 17.76 5.60
CA VAL A 169 -9.75 18.20 5.42
C VAL A 169 -9.10 18.47 6.74
N TYR A 170 -7.94 17.88 7.01
CA TYR A 170 -7.06 18.22 8.11
C TYR A 170 -5.87 19.02 7.60
N ALA A 171 -5.57 20.14 8.27
CA ALA A 171 -4.42 20.97 7.95
C ALA A 171 -3.52 21.12 9.20
N VAL A 172 -2.22 20.96 9.00
CA VAL A 172 -1.20 21.30 9.99
C VAL A 172 -0.76 22.72 9.72
N LEU A 173 -0.87 23.56 10.73
CA LEU A 173 -0.56 24.99 10.68
C LEU A 173 0.64 25.29 11.57
N ASN A 174 1.58 26.10 11.07
CA ASN A 174 2.80 26.44 11.79
C ASN A 174 2.65 27.76 12.53
N ASP A 175 3.03 27.75 13.80
CA ASP A 175 3.27 28.95 14.60
C ASP A 175 4.72 28.94 15.12
N SER A 176 5.16 30.02 15.71
CA SER A 176 6.53 30.19 16.20
C SER A 176 6.92 29.23 17.34
N GLU A 177 5.95 28.78 18.15
CA GLU A 177 6.18 27.96 19.34
C GLU A 177 5.38 26.66 19.37
N ALA A 178 4.41 26.52 18.49
CA ALA A 178 3.50 25.39 18.46
C ALA A 178 2.97 25.12 17.05
N GLU A 179 2.57 23.88 16.81
CA GLU A 179 1.84 23.48 15.64
C GLU A 179 0.37 23.23 15.98
N TYR A 180 -0.51 23.55 15.04
CA TYR A 180 -1.94 23.35 15.21
C TYR A 180 -2.47 22.45 14.12
N ILE A 181 -3.22 21.41 14.49
CA ILE A 181 -3.98 20.60 13.52
C ILE A 181 -5.43 21.07 13.60
N THR A 182 -5.93 21.59 12.49
CA THR A 182 -7.31 22.07 12.35
C THR A 182 -8.03 21.27 11.28
N ALA A 183 -9.38 21.31 11.30
CA ALA A 183 -10.18 20.58 10.34
C ALA A 183 -11.23 21.46 9.65
N PHE A 184 -11.56 21.09 8.42
CA PHE A 184 -12.55 21.78 7.58
C PHE A 184 -13.49 20.75 6.95
N ARG A 185 -14.74 21.15 6.69
CA ARG A 185 -15.68 20.38 5.90
C ARG A 185 -15.41 20.56 4.41
N GLU A 186 -16.02 19.73 3.60
CA GLU A 186 -15.92 19.80 2.14
C GLU A 186 -16.30 21.17 1.55
N ASP A 187 -17.19 21.93 2.21
CA ASP A 187 -17.62 23.27 1.81
C ASP A 187 -16.62 24.38 2.23
N GLY A 188 -15.51 24.02 2.89
CA GLY A 188 -14.49 24.92 3.41
C GLY A 188 -14.82 25.52 4.79
N SER A 189 -15.98 25.21 5.38
CA SER A 189 -16.31 25.69 6.73
C SER A 189 -15.46 24.99 7.78
N ALA A 190 -14.94 25.76 8.74
CA ALA A 190 -14.13 25.20 9.82
C ALA A 190 -14.94 24.26 10.72
N ILE A 191 -14.35 23.17 11.11
CA ILE A 191 -14.84 22.31 12.20
C ILE A 191 -14.24 22.84 13.50
N ASP A 192 -15.05 22.89 14.55
CA ASP A 192 -14.57 23.27 15.90
C ASP A 192 -13.69 22.16 16.49
N LEU A 193 -12.50 22.05 15.92
CA LEU A 193 -11.48 21.08 16.25
C LEU A 193 -10.11 21.74 16.08
N SER A 194 -9.34 21.74 17.16
CA SER A 194 -7.96 22.18 17.14
C SER A 194 -7.13 21.33 18.08
N VAL A 195 -6.08 20.72 17.55
CA VAL A 195 -5.06 20.03 18.34
C VAL A 195 -3.82 20.89 18.35
N LYS A 196 -3.43 21.36 19.53
CA LYS A 196 -2.18 22.09 19.73
C LYS A 196 -1.08 21.11 20.11
N SER A 197 0.05 21.18 19.44
CA SER A 197 1.28 20.45 19.75
C SER A 197 2.40 21.44 20.04
N ILE A 198 2.99 21.35 21.24
CA ILE A 198 4.14 22.17 21.62
C ILE A 198 5.40 21.40 21.19
N VAL A 199 6.18 21.98 20.27
CA VAL A 199 7.34 21.31 19.65
C VAL A 199 8.34 20.77 20.69
N THR A 200 8.57 21.50 21.78
CA THR A 200 9.50 21.09 22.85
C THR A 200 8.97 19.97 23.76
N GLY A 201 7.66 19.67 23.73
CA GLY A 201 7.02 18.67 24.60
C GLY A 201 6.38 17.53 23.82
N ASP A 202 5.48 17.87 22.90
CA ASP A 202 4.75 16.87 22.12
C ASP A 202 5.50 16.43 20.83
N GLY A 203 6.49 17.21 20.40
CA GLY A 203 7.19 17.04 19.14
C GLY A 203 6.52 17.79 17.97
N TYR A 204 7.21 17.81 16.84
CA TYR A 204 6.74 18.37 15.58
C TYR A 204 5.91 17.32 14.82
N PRO A 205 4.67 17.63 14.37
CA PRO A 205 3.86 16.72 13.55
C PRO A 205 4.48 16.59 12.15
N PHE A 206 5.28 15.55 11.96
CA PHE A 206 6.08 15.35 10.76
C PHE A 206 5.25 14.86 9.58
N ASP A 207 4.30 13.96 9.80
CA ASP A 207 3.31 13.52 8.82
C ASP A 207 1.99 13.17 9.51
N ILE A 208 0.89 13.32 8.76
CA ILE A 208 -0.45 12.97 9.20
C ILE A 208 -1.16 12.13 8.15
N SER A 209 -2.08 11.29 8.59
CA SER A 209 -3.01 10.57 7.73
C SER A 209 -4.39 10.53 8.36
N VAL A 210 -5.43 10.65 7.56
CA VAL A 210 -6.81 10.61 7.99
C VAL A 210 -7.47 9.32 7.53
N SER A 211 -8.34 8.74 8.38
CA SER A 211 -9.16 7.59 8.00
C SER A 211 -10.12 7.94 6.85
N PRO A 212 -10.51 7.00 5.99
CA PRO A 212 -11.46 7.24 4.89
C PRO A 212 -12.75 7.93 5.33
N ASP A 213 -13.28 7.59 6.51
CA ASP A 213 -14.49 8.21 7.07
C ASP A 213 -14.24 9.59 7.74
N GLY A 214 -12.98 10.04 7.82
CA GLY A 214 -12.61 11.33 8.39
C GLY A 214 -12.63 11.40 9.92
N SER A 215 -12.95 10.31 10.61
CA SER A 215 -13.13 10.32 12.07
C SER A 215 -11.84 10.11 12.86
N GLU A 216 -10.82 9.49 12.27
CA GLU A 216 -9.56 9.21 12.93
C GLU A 216 -8.38 9.92 12.24
N LEU A 217 -7.43 10.33 13.05
CA LEU A 217 -6.20 10.98 12.61
C LEU A 217 -5.00 10.25 13.20
N LEU A 218 -4.12 9.79 12.34
CA LEU A 218 -2.82 9.24 12.65
C LEU A 218 -1.76 10.32 12.44
N THR A 219 -0.93 10.55 13.45
CA THR A 219 0.11 11.59 13.40
C THR A 219 1.44 10.99 13.82
N SER A 220 2.48 11.18 13.01
CA SER A 220 3.85 10.95 13.41
C SER A 220 4.46 12.24 13.96
N TYR A 221 4.90 12.21 15.22
CA TYR A 221 5.59 13.33 15.87
C TYR A 221 7.09 13.03 15.96
N ALA A 222 7.89 13.97 15.51
CA ALA A 222 9.34 13.93 15.68
C ALA A 222 9.75 14.93 16.75
N GLY A 223 10.56 14.49 17.70
CA GLY A 223 11.06 15.32 18.80
C GLY A 223 12.53 15.03 19.12
N ILE A 224 13.07 15.78 20.07
CA ILE A 224 14.41 15.57 20.62
C ILE A 224 14.27 15.46 22.13
N GLU A 225 14.63 14.30 22.68
CA GLU A 225 14.71 14.07 24.12
C GLU A 225 16.12 13.63 24.49
N ASN A 226 16.70 14.27 25.49
CA ASN A 226 18.06 13.99 25.94
C ASN A 226 19.12 13.99 24.82
N GLY A 227 18.92 14.83 23.79
CA GLY A 227 19.82 14.92 22.63
C GLY A 227 19.68 13.78 21.60
N GLN A 228 18.66 12.94 21.72
CA GLN A 228 18.33 11.89 20.77
C GLN A 228 17.02 12.19 20.06
N ILE A 229 16.92 11.77 18.80
CA ILE A 229 15.67 11.83 18.06
C ILE A 229 14.71 10.80 18.66
N VAL A 230 13.50 11.26 19.00
CA VAL A 230 12.38 10.42 19.42
C VAL A 230 11.25 10.57 18.44
N ASN A 231 10.49 9.50 18.25
CA ASN A 231 9.33 9.49 17.38
C ASN A 231 8.14 8.91 18.14
N HIS A 232 7.00 9.59 18.04
CA HIS A 232 5.74 9.16 18.62
C HIS A 232 4.69 9.09 17.52
N VAL A 233 4.10 7.91 17.33
CA VAL A 233 2.97 7.73 16.42
C VAL A 233 1.70 7.70 17.26
N VAL A 234 0.81 8.67 17.04
CA VAL A 234 -0.35 8.94 17.89
C VAL A 234 -1.64 8.84 17.09
N PHE A 235 -2.60 8.09 17.61
CA PHE A 235 -3.95 7.97 17.08
C PHE A 235 -4.90 8.88 17.87
N ARG A 236 -5.68 9.67 17.13
CA ARG A 236 -6.79 10.47 17.67
C ARG A 236 -8.09 10.07 17.01
N ASN A 237 -9.16 10.02 17.80
CA ASN A 237 -10.50 9.74 17.32
C ASN A 237 -11.43 10.90 17.65
N PHE A 238 -11.96 11.55 16.62
CA PHE A 238 -12.82 12.73 16.75
C PHE A 238 -14.31 12.40 16.79
N SER A 239 -14.67 11.11 16.72
CA SER A 239 -16.03 10.65 16.97
C SER A 239 -16.39 10.70 18.47
N SER A 240 -17.59 10.22 18.79
CA SER A 240 -18.02 10.07 20.20
C SER A 240 -17.12 9.15 21.02
N VAL A 241 -16.39 8.23 20.37
CA VAL A 241 -15.45 7.32 21.05
C VAL A 241 -14.33 8.12 21.71
N GLY A 242 -13.59 8.94 20.96
CA GLY A 242 -12.49 9.71 21.50
C GLY A 242 -12.93 10.81 22.46
N GLN A 243 -14.21 11.24 22.44
CA GLN A 243 -14.77 12.16 23.42
C GLN A 243 -14.75 11.62 24.84
N ASN A 244 -14.85 10.31 24.98
CA ASN A 244 -14.88 9.66 26.28
C ASN A 244 -13.50 9.35 26.86
N GLU A 245 -12.43 9.46 26.04
CA GLU A 245 -11.07 9.13 26.46
C GLU A 245 -10.39 10.30 27.15
N ASP A 246 -10.09 11.36 26.42
CA ASP A 246 -9.50 12.58 26.99
C ASP A 246 -9.84 13.83 26.16
N ALA A 247 -9.46 15.02 26.68
CA ALA A 247 -9.68 16.29 25.97
C ALA A 247 -8.87 16.39 24.66
N ARG A 248 -7.78 15.65 24.50
CA ARG A 248 -6.93 15.62 23.31
C ARG A 248 -7.35 14.53 22.30
N ARG A 249 -8.39 13.77 22.62
CA ARG A 249 -8.95 12.70 21.78
C ARG A 249 -7.94 11.60 21.43
N ILE A 250 -6.91 11.40 22.23
CA ILE A 250 -5.89 10.37 22.03
C ILE A 250 -6.49 9.02 22.42
N VAL A 251 -6.52 8.07 21.48
CA VAL A 251 -6.99 6.69 21.69
C VAL A 251 -5.84 5.69 21.70
N GLY A 252 -4.64 6.08 21.29
CA GLY A 252 -3.43 5.27 21.36
C GLY A 252 -2.17 6.05 20.98
N GLY A 253 -1.02 5.56 21.47
CA GLY A 253 0.28 6.12 21.17
C GLY A 253 1.36 5.04 21.21
N PHE A 254 2.29 5.09 20.28
CA PHE A 254 3.35 4.13 20.06
C PHE A 254 4.68 4.86 19.93
N SER A 255 5.67 4.45 20.68
CA SER A 255 7.02 5.04 20.71
C SER A 255 8.10 3.98 20.70
N ASP A 256 7.87 2.87 21.38
CA ASP A 256 8.87 1.78 21.52
C ASP A 256 9.18 1.12 20.19
N GLU A 257 8.19 1.05 19.29
CA GLU A 257 8.32 0.51 17.94
C GLU A 257 9.27 1.34 17.07
N PHE A 258 9.44 2.62 17.40
CA PHE A 258 10.23 3.59 16.66
C PHE A 258 11.47 4.07 17.41
N ALA A 259 11.89 3.37 18.47
CA ALA A 259 13.02 3.77 19.30
C ALA A 259 14.31 3.93 18.47
N GLY A 260 14.84 5.15 18.40
CA GLY A 260 16.04 5.49 17.61
C GLY A 260 15.79 5.68 16.10
N HIS A 261 14.54 5.67 15.67
CA HIS A 261 14.10 5.80 14.28
C HIS A 261 13.12 6.95 14.10
N LEU A 262 12.90 7.36 12.85
CA LEU A 262 11.94 8.38 12.47
C LEU A 262 10.89 7.78 11.52
N ALA A 263 9.63 7.77 11.93
CA ALA A 263 8.52 7.43 11.04
C ALA A 263 8.23 8.61 10.10
N GLY A 264 8.80 8.51 8.91
CA GLY A 264 8.73 9.57 7.89
C GLY A 264 7.38 9.65 7.18
N ARG A 265 6.56 8.59 7.25
CA ARG A 265 5.24 8.53 6.61
C ARG A 265 4.28 7.68 7.42
N VAL A 266 3.03 8.16 7.51
CA VAL A 266 1.90 7.43 8.06
C VAL A 266 0.77 7.35 7.03
N HIS A 267 -0.01 6.27 7.05
CA HIS A 267 -1.07 6.05 6.08
C HIS A 267 -2.24 5.25 6.70
N PHE A 268 -3.47 5.66 6.41
CA PHE A 268 -4.67 4.85 6.60
C PHE A 268 -5.04 4.17 5.28
N SER A 269 -4.98 2.84 5.23
CA SER A 269 -5.47 2.08 4.08
C SER A 269 -6.99 1.92 4.11
N THR A 270 -7.56 1.74 5.29
CA THR A 270 -9.00 1.63 5.54
C THR A 270 -9.32 2.25 6.90
N ASN A 271 -10.59 2.34 7.30
CA ASN A 271 -10.95 2.80 8.65
C ASN A 271 -10.36 1.91 9.76
N ASP A 272 -10.08 0.62 9.46
CA ASP A 272 -9.60 -0.35 10.45
C ASP A 272 -8.10 -0.67 10.31
N SER A 273 -7.41 -0.12 9.33
CA SER A 273 -6.04 -0.53 8.99
C SER A 273 -5.17 0.65 8.61
N SER A 274 -4.03 0.78 9.26
CA SER A 274 -3.07 1.84 8.99
C SER A 274 -1.63 1.37 9.14
N GLN A 275 -0.68 2.17 8.64
CA GLN A 275 0.73 1.88 8.62
C GLN A 275 1.54 3.10 9.01
N ALA A 276 2.69 2.86 9.67
CA ALA A 276 3.73 3.85 9.87
C ALA A 276 5.06 3.31 9.33
N PHE A 277 5.63 4.02 8.37
CA PHE A 277 6.88 3.68 7.70
C PHE A 277 8.01 4.49 8.32
N TYR A 278 9.06 3.80 8.76
CA TYR A 278 10.25 4.42 9.32
C TYR A 278 11.50 3.95 8.55
N ASP A 279 12.63 4.54 8.80
CA ASP A 279 13.88 4.25 8.08
C ASP A 279 14.36 2.78 8.19
N GLY A 280 13.90 2.04 9.19
CA GLY A 280 14.22 0.62 9.42
C GLY A 280 13.06 -0.35 9.19
N GLY A 281 11.90 0.09 8.72
CA GLY A 281 10.77 -0.84 8.54
C GLY A 281 9.38 -0.21 8.45
N VAL A 282 8.38 -1.03 8.73
CA VAL A 282 6.97 -0.62 8.75
C VAL A 282 6.24 -1.30 9.90
N VAL A 283 5.42 -0.53 10.60
CA VAL A 283 4.49 -1.03 11.62
C VAL A 283 3.07 -0.96 11.05
N PHE A 284 2.37 -2.09 11.09
CA PHE A 284 0.97 -2.21 10.69
C PHE A 284 0.08 -2.18 11.94
N PHE A 285 -0.99 -1.41 11.88
CA PHE A 285 -1.93 -1.25 12.98
C PHE A 285 -3.35 -1.64 12.58
N SER A 286 -4.14 -2.00 13.59
CA SER A 286 -5.59 -2.15 13.47
C SER A 286 -6.29 -1.32 14.54
N THR A 287 -7.40 -0.68 14.17
CA THR A 287 -8.30 0.03 15.09
C THR A 287 -9.64 -0.68 15.25
N LYS A 288 -9.75 -1.91 14.73
CA LYS A 288 -11.01 -2.67 14.67
C LYS A 288 -11.63 -2.96 16.04
N VAL A 289 -10.81 -3.16 17.08
CA VAL A 289 -11.30 -3.53 18.41
C VAL A 289 -11.52 -2.27 19.24
N LEU A 290 -12.79 -1.90 19.45
CA LEU A 290 -13.21 -0.75 20.28
C LEU A 290 -12.57 0.59 19.84
N ASN A 291 -12.19 0.70 18.57
CA ASN A 291 -11.42 1.82 18.04
C ASN A 291 -10.12 2.11 18.82
N THR A 292 -9.57 1.10 19.47
CA THR A 292 -8.28 1.16 20.13
C THR A 292 -7.23 0.62 19.17
N PRO A 293 -6.21 1.39 18.80
CA PRO A 293 -5.17 0.93 17.89
C PRO A 293 -4.31 -0.14 18.58
N GLU A 294 -4.00 -1.20 17.83
CA GLU A 294 -3.09 -2.27 18.23
C GLU A 294 -2.09 -2.56 17.10
N VAL A 295 -0.87 -2.96 17.46
CA VAL A 295 0.13 -3.42 16.48
C VAL A 295 -0.27 -4.80 15.99
N LEU A 296 -0.48 -4.94 14.67
CA LEU A 296 -0.72 -6.22 14.01
C LEU A 296 0.58 -6.91 13.62
N GLU A 297 1.50 -6.15 13.04
CA GLU A 297 2.77 -6.65 12.54
C GLU A 297 3.82 -5.54 12.60
N HIS A 298 5.05 -5.90 12.97
CA HIS A 298 6.20 -5.00 12.94
C HIS A 298 7.28 -5.62 12.05
N VAL A 299 7.35 -5.16 10.82
CA VAL A 299 8.33 -5.64 9.83
C VAL A 299 9.56 -4.76 9.86
N ARG A 300 10.72 -5.37 10.03
CA ARG A 300 12.02 -4.70 9.96
C ARG A 300 12.74 -5.09 8.68
N PHE A 301 13.45 -4.13 8.11
CA PHE A 301 14.28 -4.30 6.94
C PHE A 301 15.74 -4.01 7.31
N ASP A 302 16.66 -4.80 6.74
CA ASP A 302 18.10 -4.53 6.81
C ASP A 302 18.50 -3.41 5.83
N ASP A 303 17.72 -3.27 4.74
CA ASP A 303 17.92 -2.30 3.68
C ASP A 303 17.02 -1.09 3.86
N ARG A 304 17.43 0.05 3.34
CA ARG A 304 16.67 1.30 3.43
C ARG A 304 15.45 1.27 2.52
N ILE A 305 14.32 1.75 3.02
CA ILE A 305 13.15 2.04 2.21
C ILE A 305 13.45 3.22 1.28
N ASP A 306 13.22 2.99 -0.02
CA ASP A 306 13.44 4.01 -1.06
C ASP A 306 12.11 4.58 -1.58
N ARG A 307 11.11 3.71 -1.73
CA ARG A 307 9.77 4.13 -2.19
C ARG A 307 8.67 3.28 -1.55
N ILE A 308 7.51 3.90 -1.39
CA ILE A 308 6.31 3.28 -0.83
C ILE A 308 5.13 3.65 -1.70
N ASP A 309 4.26 2.70 -1.95
CA ASP A 309 2.91 2.96 -2.48
C ASP A 309 1.89 2.12 -1.71
N CYS A 310 0.71 2.68 -1.46
CA CYS A 310 -0.33 2.09 -0.64
C CYS A 310 -1.70 2.23 -1.30
N THR A 311 -2.50 1.18 -1.19
CA THR A 311 -3.91 1.16 -1.54
C THR A 311 -4.72 0.57 -0.38
N GLU A 312 -6.04 0.46 -0.53
CA GLU A 312 -6.89 -0.17 0.48
C GLU A 312 -6.47 -1.61 0.82
N ASP A 313 -5.96 -2.36 -0.16
CA ASP A 313 -5.64 -3.78 -0.02
C ASP A 313 -4.15 -4.10 0.10
N LEU A 314 -3.32 -3.29 -0.55
CA LEU A 314 -1.91 -3.59 -0.75
C LEU A 314 -1.00 -2.46 -0.27
N VAL A 315 0.16 -2.87 0.23
CA VAL A 315 1.31 -2.01 0.55
C VAL A 315 2.51 -2.53 -0.22
N ALA A 316 3.08 -1.71 -1.08
CA ALA A 316 4.30 -2.01 -1.83
C ALA A 316 5.45 -1.16 -1.28
N VAL A 317 6.55 -1.83 -0.97
CA VAL A 317 7.77 -1.20 -0.45
C VAL A 317 8.92 -1.55 -1.37
N MET A 318 9.62 -0.55 -1.85
CA MET A 318 10.86 -0.71 -2.59
C MET A 318 12.04 -0.46 -1.64
N LEU A 319 12.91 -1.43 -1.53
CA LEU A 319 14.13 -1.37 -0.73
C LEU A 319 15.33 -1.14 -1.65
N ASN A 320 16.29 -0.35 -1.18
CA ASN A 320 17.56 -0.14 -1.87
C ASN A 320 18.54 -1.21 -1.39
N THR A 321 18.86 -2.18 -2.27
CA THR A 321 19.74 -3.34 -2.00
C THR A 321 21.02 -3.31 -2.83
N ASP A 322 21.42 -2.15 -3.39
CA ASP A 322 22.59 -2.02 -4.27
C ASP A 322 23.91 -2.30 -3.52
N ASN A 323 24.23 -3.58 -3.41
CA ASN A 323 25.47 -4.10 -2.77
C ASN A 323 26.55 -4.49 -3.79
N GLY A 324 26.34 -4.22 -5.08
CA GLY A 324 27.26 -4.57 -6.15
C GLY A 324 27.21 -6.03 -6.61
N ASP A 325 26.20 -6.78 -6.24
CA ASP A 325 25.94 -8.18 -6.63
C ASP A 325 25.12 -8.33 -7.93
N GLY A 326 24.73 -7.20 -8.54
CA GLY A 326 23.92 -7.17 -9.77
C GLY A 326 22.42 -6.95 -9.50
N TYR A 327 22.02 -6.85 -8.23
CA TYR A 327 20.67 -6.42 -7.85
C TYR A 327 20.73 -5.03 -7.24
N TYR A 328 19.79 -4.17 -7.60
CA TYR A 328 19.76 -2.76 -7.21
C TYR A 328 18.67 -2.44 -6.21
N SER A 329 17.57 -3.17 -6.27
CA SER A 329 16.41 -2.94 -5.42
C SER A 329 15.66 -4.23 -5.16
N LYS A 330 14.88 -4.24 -4.09
CA LYS A 330 13.97 -5.33 -3.75
C LYS A 330 12.56 -4.77 -3.57
N LEU A 331 11.63 -5.28 -4.34
CA LEU A 331 10.21 -5.02 -4.17
C LEU A 331 9.64 -6.01 -3.15
N VAL A 332 9.01 -5.51 -2.09
CA VAL A 332 8.29 -6.33 -1.10
C VAL A 332 6.84 -5.88 -1.07
N ILE A 333 5.92 -6.84 -1.11
CA ILE A 333 4.48 -6.57 -1.19
C ILE A 333 3.78 -7.19 0.00
N PHE A 334 2.98 -6.40 0.69
CA PHE A 334 2.19 -6.80 1.84
C PHE A 334 0.70 -6.56 1.58
N SER A 335 -0.15 -7.26 2.34
CA SER A 335 -1.52 -6.80 2.55
C SER A 335 -1.53 -5.55 3.45
N ASN A 336 -2.63 -4.82 3.47
CA ASN A 336 -2.83 -3.69 4.40
C ASN A 336 -2.74 -4.07 5.89
N LYS A 337 -2.71 -5.38 6.22
CA LYS A 337 -2.57 -5.93 7.60
C LYS A 337 -1.18 -6.47 7.92
N GLY A 338 -0.19 -6.24 7.05
CA GLY A 338 1.19 -6.66 7.27
C GLY A 338 1.53 -8.09 6.85
N VAL A 339 0.60 -8.85 6.27
CA VAL A 339 0.91 -10.17 5.74
C VAL A 339 1.76 -10.02 4.47
N LYS A 340 3.00 -10.50 4.49
CA LYS A 340 3.86 -10.54 3.30
C LYS A 340 3.25 -11.46 2.23
N LEU A 341 2.94 -10.90 1.07
CA LEU A 341 2.33 -11.59 -0.06
C LEU A 341 3.34 -12.07 -1.08
N GLY A 342 4.41 -11.30 -1.28
CA GLY A 342 5.46 -11.62 -2.23
C GLY A 342 6.63 -10.67 -2.14
N GLU A 343 7.71 -11.06 -2.80
CA GLU A 343 8.90 -10.23 -2.99
C GLU A 343 9.61 -10.59 -4.29
N THR A 344 10.41 -9.67 -4.82
CA THR A 344 11.28 -9.91 -5.96
C THR A 344 12.48 -8.97 -5.96
N ASP A 345 13.65 -9.48 -6.29
CA ASP A 345 14.85 -8.69 -6.50
C ASP A 345 14.85 -8.13 -7.93
N LEU A 346 15.27 -6.88 -8.08
CA LEU A 346 15.34 -6.18 -9.36
C LEU A 346 16.80 -6.04 -9.79
N ASP A 347 17.12 -6.60 -10.97
CA ASP A 347 18.44 -6.53 -11.61
C ASP A 347 18.60 -5.29 -12.52
N TYR A 348 17.70 -4.31 -12.37
CA TYR A 348 17.72 -3.04 -13.08
C TYR A 348 17.43 -1.88 -12.12
N ARG A 349 17.88 -0.68 -12.49
CA ARG A 349 17.57 0.54 -11.73
C ARG A 349 16.19 1.05 -12.11
N TYR A 350 15.28 1.07 -11.15
CA TYR A 350 13.94 1.58 -11.36
C TYR A 350 13.91 3.12 -11.28
N THR A 351 12.95 3.74 -11.92
CA THR A 351 12.68 5.18 -11.86
C THR A 351 11.41 5.51 -11.13
N ASP A 352 10.38 4.66 -11.28
CA ASP A 352 9.09 4.86 -10.63
C ASP A 352 8.37 3.53 -10.33
N MET A 353 7.43 3.57 -9.39
CA MET A 353 6.63 2.43 -8.95
C MET A 353 5.24 2.87 -8.55
N CYS A 354 4.21 2.10 -8.93
CA CYS A 354 2.86 2.28 -8.41
C CYS A 354 2.10 0.95 -8.31
N ILE A 355 1.11 0.89 -7.41
CA ILE A 355 0.14 -0.19 -7.35
C ILE A 355 -0.98 0.07 -8.36
N THR A 356 -1.32 -0.93 -9.19
CA THR A 356 -2.40 -0.86 -10.16
C THR A 356 -3.25 -2.12 -10.08
N GLY A 357 -4.50 -1.98 -9.62
CA GLY A 357 -5.35 -3.10 -9.23
C GLY A 357 -4.64 -4.01 -8.21
N ASN A 358 -4.48 -5.29 -8.53
CA ASN A 358 -3.78 -6.28 -7.67
C ASN A 358 -2.31 -6.51 -8.05
N ASN A 359 -1.71 -5.58 -8.79
CA ASN A 359 -0.33 -5.68 -9.28
C ASN A 359 0.48 -4.46 -8.90
N VAL A 360 1.80 -4.57 -9.03
CA VAL A 360 2.73 -3.46 -8.88
C VAL A 360 3.43 -3.23 -10.20
N ALA A 361 3.33 -2.03 -10.76
CA ALA A 361 4.06 -1.62 -11.94
C ALA A 361 5.34 -0.88 -11.51
N VAL A 362 6.45 -1.22 -12.16
CA VAL A 362 7.77 -0.65 -11.91
C VAL A 362 8.38 -0.26 -13.25
N SER A 363 8.91 0.95 -13.37
CA SER A 363 9.55 1.45 -14.60
C SER A 363 11.04 1.68 -14.45
N ASP A 364 11.75 1.65 -15.59
CA ASP A 364 13.15 2.04 -15.71
C ASP A 364 13.36 3.17 -16.74
N SER A 365 12.39 4.06 -16.93
CA SER A 365 12.31 5.13 -17.95
C SER A 365 12.00 4.68 -19.39
N VAL A 366 12.26 3.42 -19.75
CA VAL A 366 12.04 2.86 -21.09
C VAL A 366 11.06 1.70 -21.06
N ASN A 367 11.14 0.88 -20.01
CA ASN A 367 10.32 -0.31 -19.87
C ASN A 367 9.40 -0.17 -18.65
N ILE A 368 8.26 -0.82 -18.73
CA ILE A 368 7.33 -1.00 -17.62
C ILE A 368 7.21 -2.49 -17.33
N ARG A 369 7.56 -2.91 -16.13
CA ARG A 369 7.42 -4.27 -15.67
C ARG A 369 6.31 -4.36 -14.64
N VAL A 370 5.38 -5.28 -14.84
CA VAL A 370 4.23 -5.45 -13.95
C VAL A 370 4.37 -6.77 -13.20
N TYR A 371 4.42 -6.66 -11.89
CA TYR A 371 4.51 -7.79 -10.96
C TYR A 371 3.17 -8.04 -10.31
N SER A 372 2.79 -9.31 -10.18
CA SER A 372 1.64 -9.68 -9.36
C SER A 372 1.94 -9.40 -7.88
N LYS A 373 0.91 -9.36 -7.04
CA LYS A 373 1.06 -9.26 -5.58
C LYS A 373 1.92 -10.37 -4.93
N ARG A 374 2.30 -11.42 -5.69
CA ARG A 374 3.22 -12.47 -5.25
C ARG A 374 4.67 -12.23 -5.70
N GLY A 375 4.97 -11.07 -6.28
CA GLY A 375 6.30 -10.76 -6.81
C GLY A 375 6.62 -11.42 -8.16
N VAL A 376 5.66 -12.05 -8.83
CA VAL A 376 5.89 -12.73 -10.12
C VAL A 376 5.67 -11.75 -11.26
N LEU A 377 6.66 -11.60 -12.14
CA LEU A 377 6.57 -10.80 -13.37
C LEU A 377 5.43 -11.33 -14.27
N ARG A 378 4.56 -10.44 -14.72
CA ARG A 378 3.38 -10.71 -15.55
C ARG A 378 3.44 -10.07 -16.91
N SER A 379 4.06 -8.89 -16.99
CA SER A 379 4.17 -8.15 -18.24
C SER A 379 5.48 -7.39 -18.22
N GLU A 380 6.12 -7.32 -19.38
CA GLU A 380 7.26 -6.45 -19.63
C GLU A 380 6.96 -5.72 -20.93
N LEU A 381 6.79 -4.41 -20.83
CA LEU A 381 6.33 -3.53 -21.89
C LEU A 381 7.45 -2.57 -22.25
N GLN A 382 7.85 -2.56 -23.51
CA GLN A 382 8.71 -1.48 -24.01
C GLN A 382 7.85 -0.25 -24.27
N TYR A 383 8.11 0.83 -23.52
CA TYR A 383 7.34 2.06 -23.62
C TYR A 383 7.80 2.87 -24.83
N GLY A 384 6.86 3.25 -25.70
CA GLY A 384 7.14 3.89 -26.99
C GLY A 384 6.75 5.37 -27.07
N GLU A 385 6.14 5.95 -26.02
CA GLU A 385 5.58 7.32 -26.06
C GLU A 385 6.55 8.40 -25.54
N GLY A 386 7.84 8.10 -25.44
CA GLY A 386 8.88 9.00 -24.98
C GLY A 386 9.53 8.55 -23.67
N GLU A 387 10.23 9.45 -22.99
CA GLU A 387 10.85 9.16 -21.70
C GLU A 387 9.79 9.12 -20.59
N LEU A 388 9.67 7.99 -19.93
CA LEU A 388 8.71 7.76 -18.87
C LEU A 388 9.17 8.44 -17.56
N THR A 389 8.39 9.40 -17.08
CA THR A 389 8.73 10.19 -15.89
C THR A 389 7.89 9.81 -14.67
N GLN A 390 6.65 9.31 -14.86
CA GLN A 390 5.78 8.91 -13.76
C GLN A 390 4.84 7.78 -14.16
N LEU A 391 4.58 6.87 -13.20
CA LEU A 391 3.53 5.86 -13.25
C LEU A 391 2.41 6.21 -12.29
N ILE A 392 1.16 6.10 -12.72
CA ILE A 392 -0.01 6.32 -11.88
C ILE A 392 -0.91 5.08 -12.00
N GLY A 393 -1.14 4.44 -10.88
CA GLY A 393 -1.99 3.25 -10.80
C GLY A 393 -3.46 3.56 -11.07
N THR A 394 -4.20 2.56 -11.55
CA THR A 394 -5.65 2.63 -11.73
C THR A 394 -6.33 1.51 -10.95
N GLU A 395 -7.62 1.63 -10.66
CA GLU A 395 -8.41 0.55 -10.06
C GLU A 395 -8.66 -0.60 -11.04
N LYS A 396 -8.73 -0.26 -12.32
CA LYS A 396 -9.00 -1.25 -13.36
C LYS A 396 -7.79 -2.13 -13.59
N SER A 397 -8.00 -3.42 -13.50
CA SER A 397 -6.94 -4.39 -13.78
C SER A 397 -6.39 -4.21 -15.20
N ARG A 398 -5.08 -4.37 -15.35
CA ARG A 398 -4.37 -4.28 -16.63
C ARG A 398 -4.47 -2.90 -17.31
N GLN A 399 -4.68 -1.85 -16.53
CA GLN A 399 -4.61 -0.46 -17.00
C GLN A 399 -3.64 0.33 -16.13
N LEU A 400 -2.99 1.30 -16.74
CA LEU A 400 -2.00 2.17 -16.11
C LEU A 400 -2.05 3.53 -16.78
N ILE A 401 -1.76 4.58 -16.03
CA ILE A 401 -1.52 5.90 -16.57
C ILE A 401 -0.04 6.17 -16.51
N THR A 402 0.51 6.64 -17.63
CA THR A 402 1.92 6.98 -17.79
C THR A 402 2.07 8.45 -18.13
N VAL A 403 3.09 9.07 -17.57
CA VAL A 403 3.45 10.46 -17.86
C VAL A 403 4.81 10.48 -18.54
N SER A 404 4.89 11.17 -19.68
CA SER A 404 6.12 11.41 -20.44
C SER A 404 6.29 12.90 -20.66
N GLY A 405 7.16 13.54 -19.88
CA GLY A 405 7.22 15.01 -19.85
C GLY A 405 5.89 15.60 -19.38
N ASN A 406 5.22 16.33 -20.28
CA ASN A 406 3.89 16.91 -20.01
C ASN A 406 2.73 16.11 -20.65
N ASP A 407 3.06 15.05 -21.38
CA ASP A 407 2.07 14.21 -22.05
C ASP A 407 1.61 13.07 -21.12
N VAL A 408 0.34 12.77 -21.18
CA VAL A 408 -0.28 11.73 -20.34
C VAL A 408 -0.98 10.72 -21.23
N PHE A 409 -0.77 9.44 -20.92
CA PHE A 409 -1.36 8.32 -21.65
C PHE A 409 -2.01 7.36 -20.67
N ARG A 410 -3.22 6.90 -20.99
CA ARG A 410 -3.80 5.73 -20.31
C ARG A 410 -3.60 4.54 -21.22
N ILE A 411 -2.91 3.55 -20.73
CA ILE A 411 -2.56 2.34 -21.48
C ILE A 411 -3.26 1.12 -20.89
N LYS A 412 -3.46 0.12 -21.75
CA LYS A 412 -3.93 -1.22 -21.37
C LYS A 412 -2.93 -2.26 -21.87
N TYR A 413 -2.50 -3.17 -20.99
CA TYR A 413 -1.52 -4.22 -21.22
C TYR A 413 -2.08 -5.62 -20.97
#